data_92a8aab2484063db126e67ae18e06975
#
_entry.id   92a8aab2484063db126e67ae18e06975
#
_cell.length_a   1.000
_cell.length_b   1.000
_cell.length_c   1.000
_cell.angle_alpha   90.00
_cell.angle_beta   90.00
_cell.angle_gamma   90.00
#
_symmetry.space_group_name_H-M   'P 1'
#
loop_
_entity.id
_entity.type
_entity.pdbx_description
1 polymer ?
#
loop_
_entity_poly.entity_id
_entity_poly.type
_entity_poly.pdbx_seq_one_letter_code
_entity_poly.pdbx_strand_id
1 'polypeptide(L)'
;RSRFPDILKIEAQEPYAFQDAIRGEYPQYAKKVEQLPPQQAGGKLTPQGTVNNYQFISADSQWKVSLTKSFIALSTHGYTRWEEFAKRLDRILAAFIQAYQPAYFSRVGLRYINAFRKAELGLENAQWRELIQPGYLGLMGDDDAQEGAFLKNEQNITAAMPGGAKCNIKCGPGMLRKINNQTRQSQEEKVFMLDIDLFMEGNTPMNHAVPALNVVHGNAGSLFRGAITDTLHDAMEPRDA
;
A
#
# COMPACT_ATOMS: atom_id res chain seq x y z
N ARG A 1 5.84 -2.47 3.35
CA ARG A 1 5.63 -3.05 4.68
C ARG A 1 6.44 -4.33 4.82
N SER A 2 7.33 -4.38 5.81
CA SER A 2 8.12 -5.56 6.15
C SER A 2 7.63 -6.15 7.47
N ARG A 3 7.32 -7.44 7.49
CA ARG A 3 6.93 -8.19 8.70
C ARG A 3 8.12 -8.99 9.22
N PHE A 4 8.14 -9.20 10.51
CA PHE A 4 9.19 -9.97 11.21
C PHE A 4 8.57 -10.71 12.41
N PRO A 5 9.24 -11.73 12.96
CA PRO A 5 8.81 -12.36 14.22
C PRO A 5 8.64 -11.34 15.34
N ASP A 6 7.65 -11.55 16.20
CA ASP A 6 7.32 -10.60 17.26
C ASP A 6 8.53 -10.19 18.09
N ILE A 7 8.80 -8.90 18.15
CA ILE A 7 9.82 -8.30 19.01
C ILE A 7 9.12 -7.69 20.22
N LEU A 8 9.07 -8.45 21.32
CA LEU A 8 8.33 -8.08 22.54
C LEU A 8 8.80 -6.74 23.13
N LYS A 9 10.07 -6.39 22.96
CA LYS A 9 10.64 -5.12 23.41
C LYS A 9 9.88 -3.91 22.84
N ILE A 10 9.38 -4.01 21.59
CA ILE A 10 8.62 -2.92 20.94
C ILE A 10 7.25 -2.72 21.62
N GLU A 11 6.65 -3.79 22.15
CA GLU A 11 5.37 -3.69 22.85
C GLU A 11 5.55 -3.26 24.31
N ALA A 12 6.64 -3.69 24.93
CA ALA A 12 6.89 -3.50 26.37
C ALA A 12 7.35 -2.08 26.72
N GLN A 13 7.95 -1.34 25.78
CA GLN A 13 8.48 0.01 26.02
C GLN A 13 8.35 0.89 24.78
N GLU A 14 8.31 2.22 24.99
CA GLU A 14 8.32 3.19 23.89
C GLU A 14 9.62 3.05 23.05
N PRO A 15 9.54 3.21 21.71
CA PRO A 15 10.66 2.98 20.80
C PRO A 15 11.67 4.13 20.75
N TYR A 16 12.22 4.55 21.90
CA TYR A 16 13.07 5.73 22.02
C TYR A 16 14.30 5.70 21.10
N ALA A 17 15.05 4.59 21.09
CA ALA A 17 16.27 4.48 20.30
C ALA A 17 15.99 4.58 18.78
N PHE A 18 14.87 4.03 18.36
CA PHE A 18 14.42 4.13 16.97
C PHE A 18 13.96 5.56 16.64
N GLN A 19 13.20 6.19 17.54
CA GLN A 19 12.78 7.58 17.37
C GLN A 19 13.98 8.51 17.25
N ASP A 20 14.97 8.37 18.14
CA ASP A 20 16.18 9.21 18.11
C ASP A 20 16.93 9.11 16.77
N ALA A 21 16.98 7.92 16.18
CA ALA A 21 17.63 7.71 14.90
C ALA A 21 16.92 8.36 13.71
N ILE A 22 15.59 8.55 13.77
CA ILE A 22 14.80 9.05 12.64
C ILE A 22 14.13 10.41 12.88
N ARG A 23 14.16 10.97 14.09
CA ARG A 23 13.44 12.20 14.46
C ARG A 23 13.83 13.44 13.63
N GLY A 24 15.01 13.47 13.04
CA GLY A 24 15.40 14.54 12.13
C GLY A 24 14.55 14.65 10.88
N GLU A 25 14.07 13.51 10.35
CA GLU A 25 13.20 13.43 9.17
C GLU A 25 11.72 13.26 9.57
N TYR A 26 11.43 12.64 10.72
CA TYR A 26 10.10 12.30 11.22
C TYR A 26 9.89 12.84 12.64
N PRO A 27 9.77 14.18 12.81
CA PRO A 27 9.74 14.82 14.13
C PRO A 27 8.44 14.60 14.89
N GLN A 28 7.33 14.31 14.19
CA GLN A 28 6.03 14.15 14.84
C GLN A 28 5.83 12.69 15.25
N TYR A 29 5.30 12.49 16.46
CA TYR A 29 5.05 11.17 17.03
C TYR A 29 3.60 11.02 17.43
N ALA A 30 3.04 9.85 17.18
CA ALA A 30 1.73 9.43 17.67
C ALA A 30 1.76 7.93 18.01
N LYS A 31 1.04 7.56 19.07
CA LYS A 31 0.79 6.17 19.43
C LYS A 31 -0.68 5.85 19.22
N LYS A 32 -0.96 4.80 18.47
CA LYS A 32 -2.31 4.29 18.27
C LYS A 32 -2.40 2.85 18.77
N VAL A 33 -3.50 2.52 19.41
CA VAL A 33 -3.84 1.14 19.76
C VAL A 33 -4.74 0.61 18.65
N GLU A 34 -4.29 -0.42 17.96
CA GLU A 34 -5.03 -1.04 16.86
C GLU A 34 -5.58 -2.39 17.29
N GLN A 35 -6.82 -2.68 16.91
CA GLN A 35 -7.42 -4.00 17.05
C GLN A 35 -6.79 -4.94 16.02
N LEU A 36 -6.31 -6.10 16.47
CA LEU A 36 -5.88 -7.14 15.54
C LEU A 36 -7.10 -7.78 14.87
N PRO A 37 -7.02 -8.11 13.56
CA PRO A 37 -8.13 -8.77 12.90
C PRO A 37 -8.43 -10.11 13.58
N PRO A 38 -9.70 -10.52 13.66
CA PRO A 38 -10.08 -11.78 14.23
C PRO A 38 -9.36 -12.94 13.53
N GLN A 39 -8.91 -13.91 14.29
CA GLN A 39 -8.30 -15.13 13.74
C GLN A 39 -9.36 -16.23 13.65
N GLN A 40 -9.37 -16.91 12.51
CA GLN A 40 -10.22 -18.08 12.33
C GLN A 40 -9.47 -19.32 12.84
N ALA A 41 -9.98 -19.90 13.92
CA ALA A 41 -9.48 -21.15 14.48
C ALA A 41 -10.67 -22.13 14.66
N GLY A 42 -10.57 -23.31 14.08
CA GLY A 42 -11.63 -24.33 14.17
C GLY A 42 -13.00 -23.88 13.67
N GLY A 43 -13.05 -23.03 12.63
CA GLY A 43 -14.30 -22.50 12.06
C GLY A 43 -14.94 -21.36 12.85
N LYS A 44 -14.36 -20.94 13.97
CA LYS A 44 -14.81 -19.79 14.77
C LYS A 44 -13.88 -18.60 14.64
N LEU A 45 -14.44 -17.40 14.51
CA LEU A 45 -13.70 -16.15 14.57
C LEU A 45 -13.43 -15.80 16.04
N THR A 46 -12.17 -15.81 16.43
CA THR A 46 -11.73 -15.42 17.77
C THR A 46 -11.15 -14.02 17.72
N PRO A 47 -11.64 -13.07 18.54
CA PRO A 47 -11.02 -11.76 18.63
C PRO A 47 -9.57 -11.91 19.08
N GLN A 48 -8.65 -11.26 18.34
CA GLN A 48 -7.28 -11.09 18.79
C GLN A 48 -7.19 -9.78 19.58
N GLY A 49 -6.31 -9.69 20.56
CA GLY A 49 -6.11 -8.48 21.35
C GLY A 49 -5.74 -7.24 20.54
N THR A 50 -5.20 -6.26 21.18
CA THR A 50 -4.71 -5.01 20.58
C THR A 50 -3.20 -5.04 20.40
N VAL A 51 -2.69 -4.16 19.55
CA VAL A 51 -1.26 -3.92 19.32
C VAL A 51 -0.98 -2.42 19.31
N ASN A 52 0.13 -2.01 19.90
CA ASN A 52 0.60 -0.63 19.79
C ASN A 52 1.17 -0.40 18.38
N ASN A 53 0.68 0.63 17.69
CA ASN A 53 1.24 1.14 16.45
C ASN A 53 1.85 2.52 16.72
N TYR A 54 3.17 2.57 16.72
CA TYR A 54 3.95 3.80 16.86
C TYR A 54 4.11 4.45 15.50
N GLN A 55 3.65 5.68 15.37
CA GLN A 55 3.66 6.43 14.11
C GLN A 55 4.62 7.61 14.21
N PHE A 56 5.55 7.68 13.28
CA PHE A 56 6.48 8.79 13.13
C PHE A 56 6.19 9.48 11.81
N ILE A 57 5.93 10.79 11.85
CA ILE A 57 5.39 11.52 10.71
C ILE A 57 6.33 12.66 10.37
N SER A 58 6.59 12.87 9.07
CA SER A 58 7.40 13.98 8.57
C SER A 58 6.75 15.33 8.87
N ALA A 59 7.55 16.41 8.89
CA ALA A 59 7.07 17.76 9.21
C ALA A 59 5.94 18.21 8.26
N ASP A 60 6.03 17.84 6.99
CA ASP A 60 5.02 18.14 5.95
C ASP A 60 3.82 17.18 5.97
N SER A 61 3.81 16.18 6.88
CA SER A 61 2.80 15.14 7.00
C SER A 61 2.64 14.24 5.76
N GLN A 62 3.55 14.30 4.79
CA GLN A 62 3.48 13.49 3.57
C GLN A 62 3.98 12.06 3.80
N TRP A 63 4.91 11.86 4.74
CA TRP A 63 5.54 10.59 4.99
C TRP A 63 5.24 10.10 6.40
N LYS A 64 5.00 8.81 6.52
CA LYS A 64 4.72 8.17 7.80
C LYS A 64 5.43 6.83 7.92
N VAL A 65 6.14 6.64 9.02
CA VAL A 65 6.66 5.36 9.47
C VAL A 65 5.71 4.78 10.51
N SER A 66 5.32 3.53 10.34
CA SER A 66 4.53 2.77 11.32
C SER A 66 5.35 1.61 11.84
N LEU A 67 5.45 1.47 13.15
CA LEU A 67 6.19 0.42 13.83
C LEU A 67 5.29 -0.28 14.85
N THR A 68 5.20 -1.60 14.74
CA THR A 68 4.56 -2.47 15.74
C THR A 68 5.52 -3.58 16.15
N LYS A 69 5.14 -4.40 17.09
CA LYS A 69 5.95 -5.57 17.49
C LYS A 69 6.23 -6.57 16.34
N SER A 70 5.45 -6.54 15.25
CA SER A 70 5.50 -7.52 14.15
C SER A 70 5.69 -6.94 12.75
N PHE A 71 5.71 -5.64 12.60
CA PHE A 71 6.00 -5.01 11.30
C PHE A 71 6.54 -3.59 11.42
N ILE A 72 7.26 -3.19 10.37
CA ILE A 72 7.62 -1.81 10.06
C ILE A 72 7.13 -1.46 8.66
N ALA A 73 6.63 -0.24 8.47
CA ALA A 73 6.17 0.24 7.17
C ALA A 73 6.50 1.73 6.99
N LEU A 74 6.95 2.08 5.79
CA LEU A 74 6.95 3.45 5.29
C LEU A 74 5.74 3.64 4.39
N SER A 75 5.05 4.76 4.49
CA SER A 75 3.95 5.15 3.60
C SER A 75 4.05 6.63 3.25
N THR A 76 3.54 6.98 2.06
CA THR A 76 3.45 8.37 1.61
C THR A 76 2.16 8.59 0.84
N HIS A 77 1.65 9.83 0.88
CA HIS A 77 0.59 10.33 0.00
C HIS A 77 1.15 11.16 -1.16
N GLY A 78 2.44 11.52 -1.11
CA GLY A 78 3.14 12.28 -2.13
C GLY A 78 4.18 11.41 -2.85
N TYR A 79 3.79 10.22 -3.32
CA TYR A 79 4.69 9.36 -4.09
C TYR A 79 5.01 9.99 -5.44
N THR A 80 6.29 10.12 -5.77
CA THR A 80 6.77 10.66 -7.05
C THR A 80 7.52 9.60 -7.85
N ARG A 81 8.53 8.95 -7.24
CA ARG A 81 9.38 7.96 -7.90
C ARG A 81 9.98 6.97 -6.90
N TRP A 82 10.36 5.82 -7.42
CA TRP A 82 10.89 4.70 -6.64
C TRP A 82 12.19 5.05 -5.91
N GLU A 83 13.11 5.75 -6.55
CA GLU A 83 14.44 6.04 -6.02
C GLU A 83 14.36 6.85 -4.73
N GLU A 84 13.45 7.82 -4.67
CA GLU A 84 13.23 8.61 -3.46
C GLU A 84 12.62 7.76 -2.36
N PHE A 85 11.59 6.97 -2.69
CA PHE A 85 10.96 6.07 -1.73
C PHE A 85 11.94 5.03 -1.19
N ALA A 86 12.72 4.39 -2.06
CA ALA A 86 13.70 3.37 -1.70
C ALA A 86 14.80 3.94 -0.79
N LYS A 87 15.34 5.12 -1.10
CA LYS A 87 16.34 5.80 -0.28
C LYS A 87 15.85 6.10 1.14
N ARG A 88 14.59 6.55 1.27
CA ARG A 88 13.98 6.79 2.59
C ARG A 88 13.75 5.49 3.34
N LEU A 89 13.22 4.47 2.65
CA LEU A 89 12.96 3.16 3.23
C LEU A 89 14.24 2.50 3.72
N ASP A 90 15.34 2.59 2.97
CA ASP A 90 16.64 2.03 3.34
C ASP A 90 17.16 2.63 4.67
N ARG A 91 17.10 3.94 4.84
CA ARG A 91 17.47 4.62 6.10
C ARG A 91 16.63 4.15 7.29
N ILE A 92 15.32 4.01 7.08
CA ILE A 92 14.41 3.57 8.12
C ILE A 92 14.68 2.12 8.51
N LEU A 93 14.92 1.25 7.51
CA LEU A 93 15.26 -0.15 7.75
C LEU A 93 16.62 -0.27 8.46
N ALA A 94 17.62 0.54 8.07
CA ALA A 94 18.91 0.56 8.75
C ALA A 94 18.77 0.95 10.23
N ALA A 95 18.04 2.02 10.53
CA ALA A 95 17.75 2.44 11.90
C ALA A 95 16.99 1.36 12.71
N PHE A 96 16.01 0.72 12.08
CA PHE A 96 15.25 -0.37 12.69
C PHE A 96 16.14 -1.59 12.99
N ILE A 97 16.96 -2.01 12.04
CA ILE A 97 17.88 -3.16 12.20
C ILE A 97 18.88 -2.86 13.31
N GLN A 98 19.44 -1.64 13.35
CA GLN A 98 20.36 -1.24 14.41
C GLN A 98 19.71 -1.25 15.81
N ALA A 99 18.45 -0.80 15.93
CA ALA A 99 17.78 -0.71 17.23
C ALA A 99 17.27 -2.05 17.75
N TYR A 100 16.83 -2.96 16.85
CA TYR A 100 16.08 -4.15 17.24
C TYR A 100 16.69 -5.48 16.80
N GLN A 101 17.62 -5.49 15.86
CA GLN A 101 18.33 -6.69 15.37
C GLN A 101 17.39 -7.86 15.07
N PRO A 102 16.36 -7.68 14.20
CA PRO A 102 15.44 -8.75 13.87
C PRO A 102 16.18 -9.92 13.22
N ALA A 103 15.73 -11.15 13.49
CA ALA A 103 16.39 -12.35 12.95
C ALA A 103 16.24 -12.43 11.41
N TYR A 104 15.07 -12.10 10.91
CA TYR A 104 14.74 -12.08 9.47
C TYR A 104 13.43 -11.30 9.24
N PHE A 105 13.16 -10.99 7.98
CA PHE A 105 11.82 -10.55 7.57
C PHE A 105 11.01 -11.76 7.07
N SER A 106 9.87 -12.02 7.71
CA SER A 106 8.93 -13.06 7.27
C SER A 106 8.11 -12.65 6.04
N ARG A 107 8.03 -11.35 5.76
CA ARG A 107 7.40 -10.78 4.58
C ARG A 107 8.04 -9.43 4.25
N VAL A 108 8.39 -9.25 2.98
CA VAL A 108 8.85 -7.96 2.43
C VAL A 108 7.90 -7.60 1.31
N GLY A 109 7.29 -6.42 1.34
CA GLY A 109 6.28 -6.06 0.34
C GLY A 109 6.12 -4.57 0.11
N LEU A 110 5.64 -4.26 -1.10
CA LEU A 110 5.22 -2.94 -1.56
C LEU A 110 3.74 -2.97 -1.88
N ARG A 111 3.04 -1.89 -1.58
CA ARG A 111 1.63 -1.73 -1.92
C ARG A 111 1.41 -0.38 -2.56
N TYR A 112 0.79 -0.40 -3.73
CA TYR A 112 0.40 0.77 -4.47
C TYR A 112 -1.12 0.84 -4.51
N ILE A 113 -1.67 1.99 -4.10
CA ILE A 113 -3.11 2.24 -4.13
C ILE A 113 -3.34 3.40 -5.11
N ASN A 114 -3.90 3.09 -6.26
CA ASN A 114 -4.22 4.05 -7.29
C ASN A 114 -5.74 4.30 -7.29
N ALA A 115 -6.13 5.54 -7.30
CA ALA A 115 -7.52 5.97 -7.43
C ALA A 115 -7.62 6.81 -8.70
N PHE A 116 -8.13 6.22 -9.78
CA PHE A 116 -8.31 6.92 -11.04
C PHE A 116 -9.58 7.77 -10.98
N ARG A 117 -9.41 9.05 -11.24
CA ARG A 117 -10.44 10.08 -11.15
C ARG A 117 -10.65 10.68 -12.54
N LYS A 118 -11.76 10.31 -13.20
CA LYS A 118 -12.02 10.72 -14.58
C LYS A 118 -11.99 12.24 -14.75
N ALA A 119 -12.54 12.99 -13.78
CA ALA A 119 -12.56 14.46 -13.84
C ALA A 119 -11.17 15.11 -13.78
N GLU A 120 -10.22 14.53 -13.03
CA GLU A 120 -8.85 15.07 -12.96
C GLU A 120 -8.04 14.78 -14.24
N LEU A 121 -8.49 13.80 -15.03
CA LEU A 121 -7.82 13.34 -16.23
C LEU A 121 -8.51 13.83 -17.53
N GLY A 122 -9.60 14.61 -17.42
CA GLY A 122 -10.37 15.05 -18.60
C GLY A 122 -11.11 13.90 -19.31
N LEU A 123 -11.43 12.82 -18.56
CA LEU A 123 -12.04 11.59 -19.09
C LEU A 123 -13.46 11.35 -18.55
N GLU A 124 -14.21 12.41 -18.22
CA GLU A 124 -15.53 12.32 -17.58
C GLU A 124 -16.53 11.50 -18.42
N ASN A 125 -16.43 11.56 -19.73
CA ASN A 125 -17.33 10.88 -20.67
C ASN A 125 -16.90 9.44 -21.00
N ALA A 126 -15.66 9.04 -20.67
CA ALA A 126 -15.17 7.70 -20.95
C ALA A 126 -15.79 6.67 -20.00
N GLN A 127 -16.05 5.46 -20.51
CA GLN A 127 -16.45 4.33 -19.68
C GLN A 127 -15.22 3.65 -19.07
N TRP A 128 -15.37 2.95 -17.96
CA TRP A 128 -14.23 2.26 -17.34
C TRP A 128 -13.60 1.20 -18.26
N ARG A 129 -14.38 0.55 -19.13
CA ARG A 129 -13.89 -0.41 -20.13
C ARG A 129 -12.94 0.21 -21.18
N GLU A 130 -13.01 1.53 -21.37
CA GLU A 130 -12.10 2.25 -22.28
C GLU A 130 -10.77 2.63 -21.57
N LEU A 131 -10.74 2.55 -20.22
CA LEU A 131 -9.65 3.01 -19.39
C LEU A 131 -8.90 1.87 -18.69
N ILE A 132 -9.61 0.81 -18.36
CA ILE A 132 -9.10 -0.33 -17.59
C ILE A 132 -9.22 -1.60 -18.44
N GLN A 133 -8.20 -2.43 -18.39
CA GLN A 133 -8.19 -3.70 -19.13
C GLN A 133 -9.28 -4.66 -18.63
N PRO A 134 -9.94 -5.42 -19.52
CA PRO A 134 -11.11 -6.25 -19.16
C PRO A 134 -10.86 -7.22 -18.00
N GLY A 135 -9.65 -7.80 -17.89
CA GLY A 135 -9.30 -8.70 -16.80
C GLY A 135 -9.41 -8.10 -15.39
N TYR A 136 -9.39 -6.77 -15.26
CA TYR A 136 -9.53 -6.04 -14.00
C TYR A 136 -10.96 -5.50 -13.77
N LEU A 137 -11.82 -5.62 -14.78
CA LEU A 137 -13.22 -5.17 -14.73
C LEU A 137 -14.20 -6.30 -14.43
N GLY A 138 -13.79 -7.57 -14.61
CA GLY A 138 -14.71 -8.69 -14.55
C GLY A 138 -15.88 -8.47 -15.53
N LEU A 139 -17.12 -8.74 -15.12
CA LEU A 139 -18.30 -8.59 -15.98
C LEU A 139 -18.54 -7.17 -16.51
N MET A 140 -17.99 -6.14 -15.88
CA MET A 140 -18.05 -4.76 -16.42
C MET A 140 -17.19 -4.58 -17.68
N GLY A 141 -16.29 -5.51 -17.97
CA GLY A 141 -15.45 -5.49 -19.16
C GLY A 141 -16.12 -6.05 -20.40
N ASP A 142 -17.30 -6.65 -20.27
CA ASP A 142 -18.04 -7.22 -21.41
C ASP A 142 -18.61 -6.09 -22.27
N ASP A 143 -18.66 -6.30 -23.59
CA ASP A 143 -19.11 -5.29 -24.56
C ASP A 143 -20.55 -4.82 -24.34
N ASP A 144 -21.43 -5.72 -23.91
CA ASP A 144 -22.84 -5.45 -23.64
C ASP A 144 -23.08 -4.91 -22.21
N ALA A 145 -22.03 -4.80 -21.38
CA ALA A 145 -22.17 -4.36 -20.01
C ALA A 145 -22.49 -2.86 -19.91
N GLN A 146 -23.54 -2.55 -19.16
CA GLN A 146 -23.87 -1.18 -18.81
C GLN A 146 -23.23 -0.83 -17.46
N GLU A 147 -22.25 0.06 -17.45
CA GLU A 147 -21.49 0.46 -16.24
C GLU A 147 -22.42 0.86 -15.08
N GLY A 148 -23.51 1.57 -15.38
CA GLY A 148 -24.48 2.04 -14.38
C GLY A 148 -25.37 0.94 -13.77
N ALA A 149 -25.39 -0.26 -14.35
CA ALA A 149 -26.19 -1.38 -13.82
C ALA A 149 -25.52 -2.10 -12.64
N PHE A 150 -24.20 -1.90 -12.45
CA PHE A 150 -23.47 -2.57 -11.39
C PHE A 150 -23.61 -1.82 -10.05
N LEU A 151 -24.28 -2.43 -9.09
CA LEU A 151 -24.37 -1.92 -7.72
C LEU A 151 -23.05 -2.10 -6.96
N LYS A 152 -22.33 -3.16 -7.26
CA LYS A 152 -20.99 -3.45 -6.75
C LYS A 152 -20.25 -4.31 -7.77
N ASN A 153 -19.00 -3.96 -8.05
CA ASN A 153 -18.09 -4.80 -8.82
C ASN A 153 -16.70 -4.68 -8.21
N GLU A 154 -16.22 -5.76 -7.61
CA GLU A 154 -14.94 -5.83 -6.94
C GLU A 154 -14.23 -7.12 -7.34
N GLN A 155 -13.03 -7.00 -7.88
CA GLN A 155 -12.18 -8.14 -8.20
C GLN A 155 -11.13 -8.31 -7.09
N ASN A 156 -10.92 -9.55 -6.67
CA ASN A 156 -9.86 -9.93 -5.74
C ASN A 156 -9.05 -11.06 -6.38
N ILE A 157 -7.82 -10.75 -6.74
CA ILE A 157 -6.93 -11.65 -7.47
C ILE A 157 -5.69 -11.90 -6.64
N THR A 158 -5.30 -13.16 -6.47
CA THR A 158 -4.02 -13.56 -5.89
C THR A 158 -3.26 -14.36 -6.93
N ALA A 159 -2.02 -13.96 -7.21
CA ALA A 159 -1.19 -14.62 -8.22
C ALA A 159 0.27 -14.76 -7.79
N ALA A 160 0.94 -15.77 -8.34
CA ALA A 160 2.39 -15.86 -8.29
C ALA A 160 3.01 -14.95 -9.36
N MET A 161 4.13 -14.34 -8.99
CA MET A 161 4.84 -13.36 -9.82
C MET A 161 6.29 -13.84 -10.08
N PRO A 162 6.95 -13.33 -11.13
CA PRO A 162 8.36 -13.61 -11.37
C PRO A 162 9.24 -13.33 -10.15
N GLY A 163 10.35 -14.07 -10.04
CA GLY A 163 11.29 -13.91 -8.94
C GLY A 163 10.82 -14.46 -7.59
N GLY A 164 9.77 -15.31 -7.58
CA GLY A 164 9.20 -15.90 -6.36
C GLY A 164 8.31 -14.94 -5.56
N ALA A 165 7.99 -13.79 -6.13
CA ALA A 165 7.04 -12.85 -5.53
C ALA A 165 5.59 -13.34 -5.69
N LYS A 166 4.70 -12.74 -4.92
CA LYS A 166 3.24 -12.91 -5.01
C LYS A 166 2.59 -11.55 -5.10
N CYS A 167 1.40 -11.48 -5.65
CA CYS A 167 0.58 -10.28 -5.60
C CYS A 167 -0.83 -10.58 -5.12
N ASN A 168 -1.40 -9.61 -4.39
CA ASN A 168 -2.83 -9.50 -4.16
C ASN A 168 -3.30 -8.22 -4.83
N ILE A 169 -4.25 -8.34 -5.74
CA ILE A 169 -4.84 -7.19 -6.43
C ILE A 169 -6.30 -7.11 -6.00
N LYS A 170 -6.68 -5.92 -5.54
CA LYS A 170 -8.07 -5.59 -5.29
C LYS A 170 -8.42 -4.40 -6.16
N CYS A 171 -9.40 -4.56 -7.04
CA CYS A 171 -9.77 -3.50 -7.96
C CYS A 171 -11.28 -3.45 -8.22
N GLY A 172 -11.75 -2.28 -8.63
CA GLY A 172 -13.15 -2.04 -8.98
C GLY A 172 -13.57 -0.58 -8.77
N PRO A 173 -14.79 -0.23 -9.22
CA PRO A 173 -15.38 1.06 -8.96
C PRO A 173 -15.57 1.30 -7.46
N GLY A 174 -15.31 2.52 -7.02
CA GLY A 174 -15.46 2.95 -5.65
C GLY A 174 -15.93 4.39 -5.56
N MET A 175 -16.14 4.86 -4.33
CA MET A 175 -16.46 6.24 -4.02
C MET A 175 -15.36 6.84 -3.16
N LEU A 176 -14.78 7.95 -3.62
CA LEU A 176 -13.92 8.79 -2.78
C LEU A 176 -14.76 9.89 -2.16
N ARG A 177 -14.66 10.02 -0.85
CA ARG A 177 -15.30 11.09 -0.11
C ARG A 177 -14.23 12.12 0.30
N LYS A 178 -14.29 13.31 -0.31
CA LYS A 178 -13.51 14.48 0.13
C LYS A 178 -14.32 15.26 1.15
N ILE A 179 -13.74 15.49 2.32
CA ILE A 179 -14.32 16.38 3.33
C ILE A 179 -13.53 17.68 3.29
N ASN A 180 -14.22 18.77 2.99
CA ASN A 180 -13.63 20.11 3.17
C ASN A 180 -13.60 20.43 4.65
N ASN A 181 -12.40 20.49 5.23
CA ASN A 181 -12.20 20.73 6.66
C ASN A 181 -12.71 22.09 7.14
N GLN A 182 -12.83 23.08 6.24
CA GLN A 182 -13.32 24.43 6.57
C GLN A 182 -14.86 24.51 6.54
N THR A 183 -15.48 23.91 5.51
CA THR A 183 -16.93 23.98 5.31
C THR A 183 -17.70 22.78 5.84
N ARG A 184 -17.00 21.70 6.23
CA ARG A 184 -17.55 20.36 6.58
C ARG A 184 -18.41 19.73 5.48
N GLN A 185 -18.41 20.29 4.28
CA GLN A 185 -19.09 19.71 3.14
C GLN A 185 -18.32 18.50 2.65
N SER A 186 -19.05 17.43 2.34
CA SER A 186 -18.47 16.25 1.71
C SER A 186 -18.86 16.21 0.25
N GLN A 187 -17.88 16.01 -0.62
CA GLN A 187 -18.07 15.69 -2.02
C GLN A 187 -17.74 14.21 -2.23
N GLU A 188 -18.62 13.49 -2.90
CA GLU A 188 -18.39 12.11 -3.30
C GLU A 188 -18.07 12.06 -4.79
N GLU A 189 -17.03 11.34 -5.14
CA GLU A 189 -16.57 11.20 -6.51
C GLU A 189 -16.41 9.71 -6.84
N LYS A 190 -16.96 9.30 -7.98
CA LYS A 190 -16.75 7.95 -8.52
C LYS A 190 -15.33 7.81 -9.01
N VAL A 191 -14.66 6.77 -8.57
CA VAL A 191 -13.27 6.43 -8.94
C VAL A 191 -13.17 4.97 -9.31
N PHE A 192 -12.13 4.59 -10.03
CA PHE A 192 -11.71 3.20 -10.08
C PHE A 192 -10.50 3.02 -9.17
N MET A 193 -10.60 2.10 -8.23
CA MET A 193 -9.52 1.75 -7.31
C MET A 193 -8.73 0.58 -7.87
N LEU A 194 -7.42 0.71 -7.88
CA LEU A 194 -6.47 -0.37 -8.19
C LEU A 194 -5.46 -0.46 -7.06
N ASP A 195 -5.64 -1.43 -6.19
CA ASP A 195 -4.80 -1.69 -5.02
C ASP A 195 -3.97 -2.94 -5.29
N ILE A 196 -2.67 -2.78 -5.45
CA ILE A 196 -1.71 -3.82 -5.78
C ILE A 196 -0.75 -4.00 -4.59
N ASP A 197 -0.85 -5.12 -3.89
CA ASP A 197 0.03 -5.51 -2.79
C ASP A 197 0.95 -6.65 -3.25
N LEU A 198 2.20 -6.29 -3.57
CA LEU A 198 3.24 -7.24 -4.01
C LEU A 198 4.15 -7.57 -2.85
N PHE A 199 4.54 -8.85 -2.75
CA PHE A 199 5.36 -9.28 -1.63
C PHE A 199 6.13 -10.57 -1.91
N MET A 200 7.21 -10.75 -1.14
CA MET A 200 7.89 -12.01 -0.95
C MET A 200 7.67 -12.49 0.48
N GLU A 201 7.42 -13.77 0.64
CA GLU A 201 7.28 -14.45 1.93
C GLU A 201 8.43 -15.44 2.14
N GLY A 202 8.73 -15.69 3.39
CA GLY A 202 9.81 -16.59 3.80
C GLY A 202 10.78 -15.88 4.73
N ASN A 203 11.83 -16.59 5.14
CA ASN A 203 12.84 -16.03 6.03
C ASN A 203 13.87 -15.22 5.24
N THR A 204 13.51 -13.99 4.87
CA THR A 204 14.41 -13.09 4.14
C THR A 204 15.46 -12.50 5.10
N PRO A 205 16.76 -12.79 4.94
CA PRO A 205 17.82 -12.19 5.74
C PRO A 205 17.83 -10.66 5.58
N MET A 206 18.34 -9.95 6.59
CA MET A 206 18.34 -8.47 6.60
C MET A 206 19.02 -7.86 5.37
N ASN A 207 20.16 -8.42 4.97
CA ASN A 207 20.92 -7.98 3.79
C ASN A 207 20.24 -8.30 2.45
N HIS A 208 19.18 -9.12 2.44
CA HIS A 208 18.40 -9.45 1.25
C HIS A 208 17.08 -8.67 1.16
N ALA A 209 16.79 -7.80 2.11
CA ALA A 209 15.56 -7.00 2.09
C ALA A 209 15.49 -6.06 0.86
N VAL A 210 16.59 -5.39 0.52
CA VAL A 210 16.67 -4.49 -0.64
C VAL A 210 16.55 -5.25 -1.96
N PRO A 211 17.30 -6.36 -2.21
CA PRO A 211 17.07 -7.21 -3.38
C PRO A 211 15.61 -7.69 -3.51
N ALA A 212 14.99 -8.13 -2.42
CA ALA A 212 13.59 -8.54 -2.43
C ALA A 212 12.64 -7.39 -2.81
N LEU A 213 12.89 -6.18 -2.29
CA LEU A 213 12.12 -4.97 -2.65
C LEU A 213 12.27 -4.61 -4.13
N ASN A 214 13.45 -4.76 -4.72
CA ASN A 214 13.67 -4.51 -6.14
C ASN A 214 12.90 -5.50 -7.02
N VAL A 215 12.82 -6.78 -6.64
CA VAL A 215 12.01 -7.77 -7.34
C VAL A 215 10.53 -7.38 -7.31
N VAL A 216 9.98 -7.03 -6.14
CA VAL A 216 8.55 -6.67 -6.04
C VAL A 216 8.25 -5.35 -6.74
N HIS A 217 9.18 -4.38 -6.72
CA HIS A 217 9.03 -3.12 -7.45
C HIS A 217 9.00 -3.34 -8.97
N GLY A 218 9.93 -4.12 -9.52
CA GLY A 218 9.95 -4.44 -10.94
C GLY A 218 8.65 -5.09 -11.44
N ASN A 219 8.04 -5.96 -10.62
CA ASN A 219 6.74 -6.55 -10.93
C ASN A 219 5.59 -5.52 -10.87
N ALA A 220 5.70 -4.50 -10.00
CA ALA A 220 4.63 -3.51 -9.80
C ALA A 220 4.36 -2.68 -11.06
N GLY A 221 5.41 -2.21 -11.72
CA GLY A 221 5.30 -1.45 -12.97
C GLY A 221 4.61 -2.23 -14.08
N SER A 222 4.98 -3.49 -14.27
CA SER A 222 4.37 -4.38 -15.26
C SER A 222 2.89 -4.63 -14.97
N LEU A 223 2.52 -4.87 -13.71
CA LEU A 223 1.12 -5.06 -13.31
C LEU A 223 0.30 -3.79 -13.51
N PHE A 224 0.84 -2.65 -13.10
CA PHE A 224 0.16 -1.37 -13.27
C PHE A 224 -0.09 -1.08 -14.75
N ARG A 225 0.95 -1.19 -15.60
CA ARG A 225 0.82 -0.94 -17.05
C ARG A 225 -0.11 -1.94 -17.72
N GLY A 226 -0.10 -3.20 -17.30
CA GLY A 226 -1.00 -4.25 -17.79
C GLY A 226 -2.45 -4.12 -17.30
N ALA A 227 -2.74 -3.26 -16.32
CA ALA A 227 -4.09 -3.05 -15.82
C ALA A 227 -4.84 -1.91 -16.54
N ILE A 228 -4.12 -0.98 -17.15
CA ILE A 228 -4.67 0.23 -17.77
C ILE A 228 -4.55 0.18 -19.29
N THR A 229 -5.43 0.90 -19.98
CA THR A 229 -5.36 1.09 -21.45
C THR A 229 -4.38 2.20 -21.79
N ASP A 230 -4.03 2.32 -23.09
CA ASP A 230 -3.23 3.45 -23.58
C ASP A 230 -3.96 4.78 -23.35
N THR A 231 -5.28 4.82 -23.52
CA THR A 231 -6.09 6.01 -23.26
C THR A 231 -5.90 6.54 -21.83
N LEU A 232 -5.95 5.66 -20.83
CA LEU A 232 -5.73 6.08 -19.44
C LEU A 232 -4.27 6.44 -19.19
N HIS A 233 -3.33 5.66 -19.74
CA HIS A 233 -1.92 5.92 -19.61
C HIS A 233 -1.54 7.31 -20.15
N ASP A 234 -1.97 7.64 -21.36
CA ASP A 234 -1.64 8.92 -22.01
C ASP A 234 -2.29 10.11 -21.26
N ALA A 235 -3.50 9.94 -20.75
CA ALA A 235 -4.18 10.97 -19.95
C ALA A 235 -3.48 11.29 -18.63
N MET A 236 -2.66 10.38 -18.11
CA MET A 236 -1.85 10.62 -16.90
C MET A 236 -0.57 11.41 -17.17
N GLU A 237 -0.27 11.73 -18.44
CA GLU A 237 0.95 12.46 -18.85
C GLU A 237 2.22 11.86 -18.21
N PRO A 238 2.52 10.58 -18.44
CA PRO A 238 3.67 9.95 -17.82
C PRO A 238 4.95 10.66 -18.23
N ARG A 239 5.78 11.01 -17.24
CA ARG A 239 7.10 11.55 -17.51
C ARG A 239 8.04 10.39 -17.84
N ASP A 240 8.84 10.56 -18.90
CA ASP A 240 9.92 9.63 -19.18
C ASP A 240 10.86 9.54 -17.97
N ALA A 241 11.22 8.29 -17.59
CA ALA A 241 12.04 7.99 -16.42
C ALA A 241 13.54 8.14 -16.74
#